data_e49e18b1cbfa2805a5e1b4fc12ac603a
#
_entry.id   e49e18b1cbfa2805a5e1b4fc12ac603a
#
_cell.length_a   1.000
_cell.length_b   1.000
_cell.length_c   1.000
_cell.angle_alpha   90.00
_cell.angle_beta   90.00
_cell.angle_gamma   90.00
#
_symmetry.space_group_name_H-M   'P 1'
#
loop_
_entity.id
_entity.type
_entity.pdbx_description
1 polymer ?
#
loop_
_entity_poly.entity_id
_entity_poly.type
_entity_poly.pdbx_seq_one_letter_code
_entity_poly.pdbx_strand_id
1 'polypeptide(L)' 'MTELEKQLLTALEQLHQDYSQRLDEWESAFAEWQRMSGLMQRENAALNERVTRLSQQVANLSRQLQRLSQ' A
#
# COMPACT_ATOMS: atom_id res chain seq x y z
N MET A 1 -49.93 8.95 -2.83
CA MET A 1 -48.67 9.70 -3.03
C MET A 1 -48.77 10.58 -4.26
N THR A 2 -48.34 11.80 -4.13
CA THR A 2 -48.23 12.69 -5.28
C THR A 2 -47.05 12.30 -6.14
N GLU A 3 -47.07 12.77 -7.38
CA GLU A 3 -45.95 12.51 -8.31
C GLU A 3 -44.64 13.08 -7.77
N LEU A 4 -44.70 14.26 -7.17
CA LEU A 4 -43.51 14.90 -6.59
C LEU A 4 -42.92 14.08 -5.45
N GLU A 5 -43.77 13.51 -4.59
CA GLU A 5 -43.33 12.65 -3.50
C GLU A 5 -42.67 11.38 -4.01
N LYS A 6 -43.20 10.77 -5.07
CA LYS A 6 -42.63 9.58 -5.70
C LYS A 6 -41.25 9.88 -6.27
N GLN A 7 -41.11 11.00 -6.96
CA GLN A 7 -39.86 11.43 -7.54
C GLN A 7 -38.80 11.67 -6.46
N LEU A 8 -39.22 12.32 -5.37
CA LEU A 8 -38.32 12.58 -4.27
C LEU A 8 -37.81 11.29 -3.61
N LEU A 9 -38.75 10.35 -3.40
CA LEU A 9 -38.42 9.07 -2.81
C LEU A 9 -37.45 8.28 -3.69
N THR A 10 -37.69 8.27 -5.00
CA THR A 10 -36.82 7.61 -5.97
C THR A 10 -35.42 8.22 -5.96
N ALA A 11 -35.34 9.55 -5.89
CA ALA A 11 -34.06 10.26 -5.82
C ALA A 11 -33.31 9.93 -4.56
N LEU A 12 -33.99 9.83 -3.43
CA LEU A 12 -33.35 9.45 -2.15
C LEU A 12 -32.85 8.02 -2.18
N GLU A 13 -33.63 7.10 -2.75
CA GLU A 13 -33.20 5.71 -2.90
C GLU A 13 -31.97 5.59 -3.77
N GLN A 14 -31.96 6.32 -4.88
CA GLN A 14 -30.80 6.34 -5.78
C GLN A 14 -29.55 6.89 -5.09
N LEU A 15 -29.73 7.98 -4.35
CA LEU A 15 -28.63 8.58 -3.60
C LEU A 15 -28.08 7.62 -2.55
N HIS A 16 -28.96 6.91 -1.86
CA HIS A 16 -28.57 5.93 -0.86
C HIS A 16 -27.77 4.78 -1.48
N GLN A 17 -28.23 4.27 -2.63
CA GLN A 17 -27.54 3.20 -3.34
C GLN A 17 -26.16 3.65 -3.81
N ASP A 18 -26.07 4.85 -4.37
CA ASP A 18 -24.79 5.42 -4.81
C ASP A 18 -23.82 5.59 -3.65
N TYR A 19 -24.32 6.07 -2.52
CA TYR A 19 -23.50 6.25 -1.31
C TYR A 19 -22.98 4.91 -0.81
N SER A 20 -23.84 3.90 -0.72
CA SER A 20 -23.46 2.56 -0.27
C SER A 20 -22.41 1.95 -1.19
N GLN A 21 -22.55 2.12 -2.50
CA GLN A 21 -21.60 1.60 -3.47
C GLN A 21 -20.24 2.28 -3.31
N ARG A 22 -20.23 3.59 -3.10
CA ARG A 22 -18.98 4.33 -2.88
C ARG A 22 -18.28 3.91 -1.60
N LEU A 23 -19.04 3.65 -0.54
CA LEU A 23 -18.49 3.13 0.70
C LEU A 23 -17.81 1.77 0.51
N ASP A 24 -18.47 0.86 -0.21
CA ASP A 24 -17.92 -0.46 -0.51
C ASP A 24 -16.62 -0.35 -1.32
N GLU A 25 -16.63 0.50 -2.33
CA GLU A 25 -15.45 0.74 -3.17
C GLU A 25 -14.30 1.32 -2.34
N TRP A 26 -14.62 2.26 -1.46
CA TRP A 26 -13.62 2.89 -0.60
C TRP A 26 -13.03 1.90 0.38
N GLU A 27 -13.88 1.05 0.99
CA GLU A 27 -13.42 0.01 1.92
C GLU A 27 -12.50 -0.99 1.21
N SER A 28 -12.86 -1.40 0.00
CA SER A 28 -12.03 -2.30 -0.79
C SER A 28 -10.70 -1.68 -1.15
N ALA A 29 -10.70 -0.42 -1.56
CA ALA A 29 -9.49 0.31 -1.89
C ALA A 29 -8.59 0.48 -0.68
N PHE A 30 -9.18 0.77 0.48
CA PHE A 30 -8.44 0.92 1.74
C PHE A 30 -7.80 -0.39 2.17
N ALA A 31 -8.54 -1.50 2.07
CA ALA A 31 -8.01 -2.82 2.40
C ALA A 31 -6.83 -3.20 1.50
N GLU A 32 -6.95 -2.90 0.21
CA GLU A 32 -5.88 -3.14 -0.74
C GLU A 32 -4.66 -2.26 -0.46
N TRP A 33 -4.88 -1.00 -0.11
CA TRP A 33 -3.80 -0.10 0.26
C TRP A 33 -3.05 -0.60 1.50
N GLN A 34 -3.78 -1.09 2.50
CA GLN A 34 -3.16 -1.66 3.70
C GLN A 34 -2.29 -2.87 3.36
N ARG A 35 -2.79 -3.74 2.48
CA ARG A 35 -2.05 -4.91 2.04
C ARG A 35 -0.77 -4.51 1.31
N MET A 36 -0.87 -3.55 0.40
CA MET A 36 0.28 -3.05 -0.35
C MET A 36 1.31 -2.37 0.56
N SER A 37 0.83 -1.59 1.54
CA SER A 37 1.72 -0.95 2.52
C SER A 37 2.50 -1.99 3.33
N GLY A 38 1.82 -3.06 3.75
CA GLY A 38 2.47 -4.16 4.46
C GLY A 38 3.55 -4.84 3.63
N LEU A 39 3.26 -5.10 2.34
CA LEU A 39 4.23 -5.67 1.42
C LEU A 39 5.43 -4.74 1.21
N MET A 40 5.19 -3.45 1.04
CA MET A 40 6.25 -2.46 0.88
C MET A 40 7.15 -2.39 2.11
N GLN A 41 6.58 -2.45 3.30
CA GLN A 41 7.36 -2.47 4.54
C GLN A 41 8.27 -3.69 4.61
N ARG A 42 7.75 -4.86 4.23
CA ARG A 42 8.54 -6.09 4.19
C ARG A 42 9.66 -6.02 3.16
N GLU A 43 9.35 -5.50 1.98
CA GLU A 43 10.35 -5.33 0.93
C GLU A 43 11.45 -4.35 1.36
N ASN A 44 11.07 -3.26 2.02
CA ASN A 44 12.04 -2.30 2.54
C ASN A 44 12.96 -2.93 3.59
N ALA A 45 12.40 -3.72 4.50
CA ALA A 45 13.19 -4.41 5.50
C ALA A 45 14.17 -5.40 4.86
N ALA A 46 13.70 -6.15 3.85
CA ALA A 46 14.55 -7.08 3.12
C ALA A 46 15.69 -6.36 2.37
N LEU A 47 15.36 -5.23 1.74
CA LEU A 47 16.35 -4.42 1.04
C LEU A 47 17.40 -3.86 2.00
N ASN A 48 16.97 -3.40 3.17
CA ASN A 48 17.90 -2.89 4.18
C ASN A 48 18.87 -3.98 4.65
N GLU A 49 18.37 -5.20 4.86
CA GLU A 49 19.24 -6.34 5.20
C GLU A 49 20.26 -6.62 4.10
N ARG A 50 19.82 -6.59 2.83
CA ARG A 50 20.70 -6.82 1.70
C ARG A 50 21.78 -5.75 1.58
N VAL A 51 21.38 -4.50 1.78
CA VAL A 51 22.34 -3.38 1.78
C VAL A 51 23.36 -3.54 2.89
N THR A 52 22.93 -3.92 4.09
CA THR A 52 23.83 -4.16 5.22
C THR A 52 24.84 -5.28 4.91
N ARG A 53 24.35 -6.39 4.35
CA ARG A 53 25.24 -7.50 3.99
C ARG A 53 26.25 -7.11 2.92
N LEU A 54 25.77 -6.37 1.89
CA LEU A 54 26.67 -5.88 0.85
C LEU A 54 27.73 -4.94 1.40
N SER A 55 27.36 -4.05 2.30
CA SER A 55 28.31 -3.14 2.95
C SER A 55 29.39 -3.91 3.73
N GLN A 56 28.99 -4.98 4.43
CA GLN A 56 29.92 -5.83 5.15
C GLN A 56 30.87 -6.56 4.21
N GLN A 57 30.34 -7.07 3.09
CA GLN A 57 31.17 -7.74 2.08
C GLN A 57 32.18 -6.79 1.46
N VAL A 58 31.75 -5.57 1.14
CA VAL A 58 32.65 -4.55 0.61
C VAL A 58 33.75 -4.21 1.62
N ALA A 59 33.39 -4.06 2.89
CA ALA A 59 34.37 -3.78 3.93
C ALA A 59 35.39 -4.91 4.07
N ASN A 60 34.93 -6.17 3.99
CA ASN A 60 35.83 -7.33 4.05
C ASN A 60 36.76 -7.37 2.85
N LEU A 61 36.26 -7.12 1.66
CA LEU A 61 37.04 -7.07 0.45
C LEU A 61 38.11 -5.96 0.51
N SER A 62 37.72 -4.79 1.01
CA SER A 62 38.65 -3.68 1.18
C SER A 62 39.80 -4.05 2.11
N ARG A 63 39.51 -4.74 3.21
CA ARG A 63 40.54 -5.20 4.15
C ARG A 63 41.49 -6.22 3.50
N GLN A 64 40.93 -7.15 2.72
CA GLN A 64 41.74 -8.13 2.01
C GLN A 64 42.65 -7.47 0.97
N LEU A 65 42.16 -6.47 0.25
CA LEU A 65 42.95 -5.70 -0.70
C LEU A 65 44.10 -4.97 0.01
N GLN A 66 43.85 -4.38 1.16
CA GLN A 66 44.88 -3.70 1.93
C GLN A 66 45.98 -4.66 2.34
N ARG A 67 45.62 -5.88 2.77
CA ARG A 67 46.58 -6.91 3.14
C ARG A 67 47.46 -7.32 1.95
N LEU A 68 46.86 -7.42 0.76
CA LEU A 68 47.59 -7.81 -0.45
C LEU A 68 48.55 -6.74 -0.91
N SER A 69 48.27 -5.47 -0.65
CA SER A 69 49.14 -4.38 -1.06
C SER A 69 50.25 -4.06 -0.08
N GLN A 70 50.24 -4.71 1.09
CA GLN A 70 51.35 -4.65 2.02
C GLN A 70 52.41 -5.75 1.73
#